data_8f6f2254c52a1d564cf83c316d036b2d
#
_entry.id   8f6f2254c52a1d564cf83c316d036b2d
#
_cell.length_a   1.000
_cell.length_b   1.000
_cell.length_c   1.000
_cell.angle_alpha   90.00
_cell.angle_beta   90.00
_cell.angle_gamma   90.00
#
_symmetry.space_group_name_H-M   'P 1'
#
loop_
_entity.id
_entity.type
_entity.pdbx_description
1 polymer ?
#
loop_
_entity_poly.entity_id
_entity_poly.type
_entity_poly.pdbx_seq_one_letter_code
_entity_poly.pdbx_strand_id
1 'polypeptide(L)'
;LRDITRAGACDEGEAGASWDKANASWNTDNHNNDSIDWDEDPRHDTRWATIRKCNTLLERIDEVPYDPGDPEFNSRAKGEGYFMRAISFWEGVYRYGGLPIVDHRITGSEDAKYPRNTFSECIDFIVKDCDEAAKLLPDRYTNPAFVGRATRIAALALKSRVLLYAASPLFNTATPYLSLGVENNKIIGYGNYDAERWKKAADAAKEAIDAAEAAGYALYDKGTPETNYEYVWTTPDNCEIILANKKYRNFSTNTKPITSNIPQWAGSSWSDGGLFAPLNFVKKYEKKDGTEQEWLMSGGDDLLKKYSELDPRFAQTIAYQGAVWNDEIGKLDFLEGGAHQVAYDKTRHLVRKWVPRTLKATYPHNSVNMDWIVFRMAELYLNYAEAVNEFQGPTAEAVAAVSKVRNRSGMPAFPSTLTKSQFREKLRNERAVELAYEDHRFWDIRRWMIAENEGVMQGKFYGLQISRIEGSSEVHYKPYVFENRLWSRRSYLHPIKQLEVDKGYLIQNPGWE
;
A
#
# COMPACT_ATOMS: atom_id res chain seq x y z
N LEU A 1 11.51 -3.46 -3.46
CA LEU A 1 10.64 -2.41 -3.94
C LEU A 1 10.87 -2.19 -5.43
N ARG A 2 10.36 -3.08 -6.23
CA ARG A 2 10.14 -2.91 -7.65
C ARG A 2 8.66 -2.64 -7.93
N ASP A 3 7.96 -1.99 -6.98
CA ASP A 3 6.50 -2.02 -6.95
C ASP A 3 5.85 -0.84 -7.68
N ILE A 4 6.51 -0.33 -8.71
CA ILE A 4 5.89 0.43 -9.78
C ILE A 4 4.75 -0.40 -10.38
N THR A 5 4.93 -1.72 -10.52
CA THR A 5 3.95 -2.62 -11.12
C THR A 5 2.59 -2.52 -10.46
N ARG A 6 2.49 -2.59 -9.11
CA ARG A 6 1.20 -2.53 -8.44
C ARG A 6 0.53 -1.17 -8.54
N ALA A 7 1.27 -0.09 -8.32
CA ALA A 7 0.74 1.26 -8.53
C ALA A 7 0.38 1.49 -10.01
N GLY A 8 1.23 1.05 -10.95
CA GLY A 8 0.99 1.15 -12.38
C GLY A 8 -0.16 0.28 -12.91
N ALA A 9 -0.56 -0.76 -12.17
CA ALA A 9 -1.65 -1.66 -12.52
C ALA A 9 -3.03 -1.21 -12.00
N CYS A 10 -3.13 -0.03 -11.38
CA CYS A 10 -4.40 0.53 -10.90
C CYS A 10 -4.46 2.05 -11.13
N ASP A 11 -5.52 2.70 -10.66
CA ASP A 11 -5.72 4.14 -10.85
C ASP A 11 -4.68 5.01 -10.12
N GLU A 12 -3.85 4.42 -9.24
CA GLU A 12 -2.80 5.13 -8.52
C GLU A 12 -1.66 5.57 -9.43
N GLY A 13 -1.35 4.80 -10.49
CA GLY A 13 -0.19 5.10 -11.30
C GLY A 13 -0.25 4.65 -12.76
N GLU A 14 0.74 5.11 -13.49
CA GLU A 14 1.11 4.69 -14.84
C GLU A 14 2.62 4.48 -14.88
N ALA A 15 3.06 3.30 -15.29
CA ALA A 15 4.47 3.02 -15.49
C ALA A 15 4.93 3.65 -16.82
N GLY A 16 6.06 4.38 -16.80
CA GLY A 16 6.57 5.05 -18.00
C GLY A 16 6.94 4.09 -19.12
N ALA A 17 7.65 3.02 -18.77
CA ALA A 17 8.19 2.09 -19.76
C ALA A 17 7.15 1.04 -20.20
N SER A 18 7.05 0.82 -21.53
CA SER A 18 6.13 -0.17 -22.11
C SER A 18 6.45 -1.62 -21.72
N TRP A 19 7.70 -1.91 -21.38
CA TRP A 19 8.16 -3.23 -20.91
C TRP A 19 7.89 -3.46 -19.43
N ASP A 20 7.46 -2.45 -18.66
CA ASP A 20 7.07 -2.65 -17.27
C ASP A 20 5.88 -3.61 -17.19
N LYS A 21 5.89 -4.45 -16.17
CA LYS A 21 4.88 -5.50 -16.01
C LYS A 21 3.46 -4.97 -15.79
N ALA A 22 3.31 -3.77 -15.25
CA ALA A 22 2.01 -3.11 -15.23
C ALA A 22 1.45 -2.97 -16.65
N ASN A 23 2.23 -2.40 -17.55
CA ASN A 23 1.82 -2.13 -18.95
C ASN A 23 1.76 -3.40 -19.80
N ALA A 24 2.76 -4.29 -19.65
CA ALA A 24 2.89 -5.48 -20.48
C ALA A 24 1.91 -6.60 -20.11
N SER A 25 1.49 -6.69 -18.86
CA SER A 25 0.71 -7.83 -18.36
C SER A 25 -0.59 -7.39 -17.67
N TRP A 26 -0.53 -6.54 -16.64
CA TRP A 26 -1.71 -6.20 -15.82
C TRP A 26 -2.72 -5.34 -16.57
N ASN A 27 -2.29 -4.26 -17.20
CA ASN A 27 -3.17 -3.30 -17.88
C ASN A 27 -3.79 -3.87 -19.16
N THR A 28 -3.24 -4.98 -19.66
CA THR A 28 -3.72 -5.70 -20.86
C THR A 28 -4.45 -7.00 -20.53
N ASP A 29 -4.62 -7.33 -19.23
CA ASP A 29 -5.13 -8.62 -18.75
C ASP A 29 -4.37 -9.85 -19.30
N ASN A 30 -3.09 -9.68 -19.66
CA ASN A 30 -2.24 -10.70 -20.28
C ASN A 30 -1.28 -11.39 -19.27
N HIS A 31 -1.56 -11.30 -17.97
CA HIS A 31 -0.83 -12.07 -16.96
C HIS A 31 -1.37 -13.50 -16.87
N ASN A 32 -0.52 -14.43 -16.44
CA ASN A 32 -0.84 -15.85 -16.42
C ASN A 32 -0.23 -16.56 -15.19
N ASN A 33 -0.56 -17.84 -15.01
CA ASN A 33 -0.14 -18.66 -13.88
C ASN A 33 1.32 -19.13 -13.92
N ASP A 34 2.06 -18.92 -15.01
CA ASP A 34 3.48 -19.23 -15.11
C ASP A 34 4.40 -18.06 -14.72
N SER A 35 3.92 -16.82 -14.90
CA SER A 35 4.74 -15.61 -14.74
C SER A 35 4.43 -14.78 -13.50
N ILE A 36 3.45 -15.16 -12.69
CA ILE A 36 2.94 -14.34 -11.57
C ILE A 36 4.00 -13.97 -10.53
N ASP A 37 4.94 -14.83 -10.25
CA ASP A 37 6.03 -14.60 -9.31
C ASP A 37 7.03 -13.53 -9.79
N TRP A 38 7.14 -13.32 -11.09
CA TRP A 38 7.94 -12.25 -11.67
C TRP A 38 7.17 -10.93 -11.75
N ASP A 39 5.87 -11.02 -11.99
CA ASP A 39 5.04 -9.87 -12.27
C ASP A 39 4.61 -9.14 -10.99
N GLU A 40 4.29 -9.89 -9.91
CA GLU A 40 3.76 -9.30 -8.71
C GLU A 40 4.22 -9.96 -7.40
N ASP A 41 4.51 -11.25 -7.41
CA ASP A 41 4.98 -11.95 -6.19
C ASP A 41 6.42 -12.52 -6.32
N PRO A 42 7.44 -11.66 -6.50
CA PRO A 42 8.82 -12.11 -6.68
C PRO A 42 9.41 -12.76 -5.42
N ARG A 43 8.64 -12.86 -4.34
CA ARG A 43 9.06 -13.46 -3.06
C ARG A 43 8.31 -14.74 -2.71
N HIS A 44 7.60 -15.31 -3.65
CA HIS A 44 6.84 -16.55 -3.44
C HIS A 44 7.69 -17.63 -2.74
N ASP A 45 8.84 -17.99 -3.31
CA ASP A 45 9.69 -19.06 -2.76
C ASP A 45 10.36 -18.65 -1.43
N THR A 46 10.78 -17.38 -1.31
CA THR A 46 11.39 -16.88 -0.07
C THR A 46 10.41 -16.79 1.09
N ARG A 47 9.11 -16.65 0.82
CA ARG A 47 8.04 -16.68 1.83
C ARG A 47 8.01 -18.03 2.53
N TRP A 48 7.95 -19.13 1.79
CA TRP A 48 7.96 -20.49 2.35
C TRP A 48 9.26 -20.79 3.10
N ALA A 49 10.40 -20.35 2.56
CA ALA A 49 11.68 -20.45 3.27
C ALA A 49 11.69 -19.68 4.59
N THR A 50 11.04 -18.52 4.66
CA THR A 50 10.90 -17.72 5.88
C THR A 50 9.99 -18.44 6.89
N ILE A 51 8.82 -18.95 6.47
CA ILE A 51 7.91 -19.73 7.32
C ILE A 51 8.64 -20.92 7.93
N ARG A 52 9.41 -21.68 7.13
CA ARG A 52 10.22 -22.79 7.64
C ARG A 52 11.23 -22.36 8.71
N LYS A 53 11.91 -21.22 8.51
CA LYS A 53 12.84 -20.68 9.50
C LYS A 53 12.12 -20.29 10.80
N CYS A 54 10.94 -19.67 10.69
CA CYS A 54 10.12 -19.34 11.84
C CYS A 54 9.69 -20.59 12.61
N ASN A 55 9.22 -21.63 11.91
CA ASN A 55 8.87 -22.89 12.54
C ASN A 55 10.05 -23.53 13.25
N THR A 56 11.24 -23.54 12.63
CA THR A 56 12.46 -24.06 13.25
C THR A 56 12.84 -23.27 14.50
N LEU A 57 12.72 -21.93 14.46
CA LEU A 57 12.96 -21.06 15.61
C LEU A 57 11.99 -21.36 16.73
N LEU A 58 10.68 -21.40 16.44
CA LEU A 58 9.62 -21.62 17.44
C LEU A 58 9.69 -22.98 18.10
N GLU A 59 10.13 -24.04 17.37
CA GLU A 59 10.35 -25.37 17.94
C GLU A 59 11.56 -25.43 18.87
N ARG A 60 12.60 -24.63 18.59
CA ARG A 60 13.92 -24.83 19.22
C ARG A 60 14.40 -23.69 20.08
N ILE A 61 13.72 -22.56 20.13
CA ILE A 61 14.18 -21.37 20.87
C ILE A 61 14.34 -21.64 22.35
N ASP A 62 13.52 -22.52 22.92
CA ASP A 62 13.57 -22.88 24.34
C ASP A 62 14.78 -23.79 24.68
N GLU A 63 15.50 -24.32 23.65
CA GLU A 63 16.78 -25.04 23.81
C GLU A 63 17.98 -24.07 23.95
N VAL A 64 17.79 -22.78 23.62
CA VAL A 64 18.87 -21.77 23.68
C VAL A 64 19.14 -21.42 25.13
N PRO A 65 20.40 -21.55 25.62
CA PRO A 65 20.74 -21.24 26.99
C PRO A 65 20.40 -19.81 27.40
N TYR A 66 19.98 -19.61 28.62
CA TYR A 66 19.75 -18.29 29.21
C TYR A 66 21.03 -17.45 29.14
N ASP A 67 20.92 -16.22 28.62
CA ASP A 67 22.01 -15.24 28.63
C ASP A 67 21.74 -14.14 29.66
N PRO A 68 22.53 -14.03 30.73
CA PRO A 68 22.39 -12.95 31.71
C PRO A 68 22.61 -11.55 31.13
N GLY A 69 23.30 -11.44 29.97
CA GLY A 69 23.55 -10.18 29.25
C GLY A 69 22.35 -9.72 28.42
N ASP A 70 21.45 -10.64 28.07
CA ASP A 70 20.19 -10.36 27.34
C ASP A 70 19.08 -11.31 27.82
N PRO A 71 18.54 -11.09 29.04
CA PRO A 71 17.57 -12.00 29.68
C PRO A 71 16.26 -12.14 28.88
N GLU A 72 15.94 -11.14 28.04
CA GLU A 72 14.73 -11.13 27.20
C GLU A 72 14.94 -11.77 25.82
N PHE A 73 16.13 -12.28 25.52
CA PHE A 73 16.48 -12.78 24.19
C PHE A 73 15.52 -13.85 23.67
N ASN A 74 15.28 -14.92 24.45
CA ASN A 74 14.43 -16.04 24.02
C ASN A 74 12.97 -15.60 23.83
N SER A 75 12.45 -14.81 24.76
CA SER A 75 11.08 -14.27 24.67
C SER A 75 10.92 -13.39 23.45
N ARG A 76 11.84 -12.44 23.25
CA ARG A 76 11.85 -11.53 22.11
C ARG A 76 11.99 -12.29 20.78
N ALA A 77 12.93 -13.23 20.67
CA ALA A 77 13.16 -14.03 19.47
C ALA A 77 11.93 -14.88 19.14
N LYS A 78 11.26 -15.46 20.14
CA LYS A 78 10.01 -16.21 19.99
C LYS A 78 8.89 -15.32 19.48
N GLY A 79 8.71 -14.13 20.05
CA GLY A 79 7.74 -13.14 19.59
C GLY A 79 7.99 -12.68 18.16
N GLU A 80 9.25 -12.43 17.78
CA GLU A 80 9.62 -12.10 16.41
C GLU A 80 9.36 -13.29 15.45
N GLY A 81 9.59 -14.51 15.90
CA GLY A 81 9.26 -15.72 15.13
C GLY A 81 7.79 -15.81 14.77
N TYR A 82 6.91 -15.58 15.75
CA TYR A 82 5.46 -15.50 15.53
C TYR A 82 5.08 -14.36 14.59
N PHE A 83 5.59 -13.15 14.82
CA PHE A 83 5.31 -12.01 13.95
C PHE A 83 5.75 -12.25 12.50
N MET A 84 6.96 -12.74 12.29
CA MET A 84 7.49 -13.02 10.95
C MET A 84 6.74 -14.14 10.24
N ARG A 85 6.23 -15.13 10.97
CA ARG A 85 5.38 -16.17 10.42
C ARG A 85 4.02 -15.61 10.03
N ALA A 86 3.38 -14.85 10.92
CA ALA A 86 2.11 -14.19 10.66
C ALA A 86 2.14 -13.30 9.41
N ILE A 87 3.13 -12.39 9.31
CA ILE A 87 3.22 -11.50 8.14
C ILE A 87 3.56 -12.27 6.86
N SER A 88 4.35 -13.35 6.95
CA SER A 88 4.66 -14.18 5.78
C SER A 88 3.44 -14.95 5.27
N PHE A 89 2.63 -15.52 6.16
CA PHE A 89 1.35 -16.12 5.77
C PHE A 89 0.37 -15.09 5.22
N TRP A 90 0.27 -13.93 5.87
CA TRP A 90 -0.58 -12.85 5.41
C TRP A 90 -0.25 -12.40 3.99
N GLU A 91 1.03 -12.22 3.68
CA GLU A 91 1.51 -11.89 2.34
C GLU A 91 1.05 -12.88 1.24
N GLY A 92 0.81 -14.13 1.59
CA GLY A 92 0.20 -15.11 0.70
C GLY A 92 -1.32 -15.08 0.71
N VAL A 93 -1.95 -15.00 1.87
CA VAL A 93 -3.40 -15.18 2.02
C VAL A 93 -4.21 -14.11 1.28
N TYR A 94 -3.82 -12.84 1.35
CA TYR A 94 -4.56 -11.79 0.64
C TYR A 94 -4.35 -11.82 -0.88
N ARG A 95 -3.31 -12.52 -1.38
CA ARG A 95 -3.07 -12.75 -2.80
C ARG A 95 -3.84 -13.95 -3.34
N TYR A 96 -3.81 -15.04 -2.61
CA TYR A 96 -4.21 -16.35 -3.11
C TYR A 96 -5.48 -16.92 -2.48
N GLY A 97 -5.98 -16.32 -1.39
CA GLY A 97 -6.97 -16.94 -0.52
C GLY A 97 -6.33 -17.91 0.46
N GLY A 98 -7.03 -18.98 0.84
CA GLY A 98 -6.50 -20.00 1.73
C GLY A 98 -5.25 -20.67 1.17
N LEU A 99 -4.31 -20.99 2.04
CA LEU A 99 -3.01 -21.61 1.74
C LEU A 99 -2.81 -22.84 2.64
N PRO A 100 -1.89 -23.76 2.30
CA PRO A 100 -1.46 -24.79 3.23
C PRO A 100 -0.92 -24.19 4.52
N ILE A 101 -1.47 -24.55 5.67
CA ILE A 101 -0.94 -24.16 6.98
C ILE A 101 0.12 -25.17 7.37
N VAL A 102 1.38 -24.75 7.34
CA VAL A 102 2.53 -25.53 7.81
C VAL A 102 3.09 -24.84 9.03
N ASP A 103 2.77 -25.36 10.21
CA ASP A 103 3.08 -24.76 11.52
C ASP A 103 4.28 -25.38 12.24
N HIS A 104 4.91 -26.37 11.61
CA HIS A 104 6.05 -27.13 12.12
C HIS A 104 7.16 -27.23 11.05
N ARG A 105 8.31 -27.75 11.44
CA ARG A 105 9.45 -28.01 10.56
C ARG A 105 9.27 -29.32 9.81
N ILE A 106 9.05 -29.24 8.49
CA ILE A 106 8.99 -30.42 7.64
C ILE A 106 10.31 -31.20 7.70
N THR A 107 10.24 -32.48 8.01
CA THR A 107 11.38 -33.43 8.03
C THR A 107 11.45 -34.26 6.76
N GLY A 108 12.62 -34.86 6.47
CA GLY A 108 12.80 -35.65 5.24
C GLY A 108 11.98 -36.97 5.17
N SER A 109 11.36 -37.39 6.29
CA SER A 109 10.50 -38.59 6.35
C SER A 109 9.01 -38.28 6.20
N GLU A 110 8.64 -37.00 6.05
CA GLU A 110 7.25 -36.54 6.01
C GLU A 110 6.74 -36.45 4.58
N ASP A 111 5.51 -36.89 4.33
CA ASP A 111 4.83 -36.63 3.06
C ASP A 111 4.33 -35.18 3.03
N ALA A 112 5.08 -34.32 2.38
CA ALA A 112 4.83 -32.87 2.33
C ALA A 112 3.72 -32.46 1.35
N LYS A 113 2.67 -33.27 1.19
CA LYS A 113 1.50 -32.96 0.38
C LYS A 113 0.42 -32.28 1.22
N TYR A 114 0.54 -30.97 1.37
CA TYR A 114 -0.40 -30.16 2.13
C TYR A 114 -1.43 -29.51 1.20
N PRO A 115 -2.73 -29.87 1.28
CA PRO A 115 -3.78 -29.15 0.55
C PRO A 115 -3.96 -27.74 1.10
N ARG A 116 -4.64 -26.90 0.34
CA ARG A 116 -5.02 -25.57 0.81
C ARG A 116 -6.04 -25.67 1.96
N ASN A 117 -5.78 -24.97 3.03
CA ASN A 117 -6.74 -24.74 4.10
C ASN A 117 -7.80 -23.72 3.66
N THR A 118 -8.91 -23.65 4.38
CA THR A 118 -9.91 -22.61 4.17
C THR A 118 -9.36 -21.24 4.48
N PHE A 119 -9.94 -20.20 3.87
CA PHE A 119 -9.60 -18.81 4.17
C PHE A 119 -9.76 -18.50 5.67
N SER A 120 -10.84 -18.99 6.29
CA SER A 120 -11.08 -18.79 7.74
C SER A 120 -9.97 -19.36 8.60
N GLU A 121 -9.56 -20.62 8.36
CA GLU A 121 -8.48 -21.26 9.11
C GLU A 121 -7.17 -20.48 8.98
N CYS A 122 -6.87 -19.96 7.78
CA CYS A 122 -5.68 -19.15 7.56
C CYS A 122 -5.74 -17.82 8.34
N ILE A 123 -6.88 -17.13 8.37
CA ILE A 123 -7.06 -15.90 9.14
C ILE A 123 -6.90 -16.19 10.64
N ASP A 124 -7.54 -17.25 11.15
CA ASP A 124 -7.46 -17.63 12.57
C ASP A 124 -6.00 -17.94 12.97
N PHE A 125 -5.26 -18.64 12.10
CA PHE A 125 -3.85 -18.96 12.31
C PHE A 125 -2.99 -17.69 12.39
N ILE A 126 -3.17 -16.76 11.45
CA ILE A 126 -2.43 -15.49 11.41
C ILE A 126 -2.75 -14.64 12.64
N VAL A 127 -4.02 -14.52 13.01
CA VAL A 127 -4.45 -13.74 14.19
C VAL A 127 -3.87 -14.34 15.48
N LYS A 128 -3.88 -15.66 15.62
CA LYS A 128 -3.24 -16.36 16.75
C LYS A 128 -1.75 -16.02 16.84
N ASP A 129 -1.03 -16.06 15.73
CA ASP A 129 0.40 -15.71 15.72
C ASP A 129 0.63 -14.22 16.07
N CYS A 130 -0.25 -13.32 15.62
CA CYS A 130 -0.20 -11.91 16.03
C CYS A 130 -0.40 -11.75 17.54
N ASP A 131 -1.36 -12.49 18.13
CA ASP A 131 -1.65 -12.45 19.56
C ASP A 131 -0.49 -13.01 20.39
N GLU A 132 0.14 -14.12 19.95
CA GLU A 132 1.32 -14.67 20.61
C GLU A 132 2.52 -13.71 20.51
N ALA A 133 2.74 -13.09 19.35
CA ALA A 133 3.76 -12.07 19.18
C ALA A 133 3.54 -10.88 20.11
N ALA A 134 2.29 -10.40 20.20
CA ALA A 134 1.94 -9.26 21.03
C ALA A 134 2.15 -9.51 22.55
N LYS A 135 2.06 -10.76 23.02
CA LYS A 135 2.35 -11.12 24.42
C LYS A 135 3.85 -11.07 24.76
N LEU A 136 4.71 -11.31 23.77
CA LEU A 136 6.14 -11.54 23.96
C LEU A 136 7.02 -10.34 23.59
N LEU A 137 6.51 -9.44 22.75
CA LEU A 137 7.25 -8.31 22.23
C LEU A 137 7.02 -7.03 23.06
N PRO A 138 8.04 -6.16 23.20
CA PRO A 138 7.88 -4.88 23.85
C PRO A 138 7.08 -3.90 22.98
N ASP A 139 6.48 -2.88 23.59
CA ASP A 139 5.77 -1.81 22.88
C ASP A 139 6.71 -0.99 22.00
N ARG A 140 7.92 -0.72 22.50
CA ARG A 140 9.01 -0.03 21.81
C ARG A 140 10.35 -0.54 22.28
N TYR A 141 11.36 -0.44 21.41
CA TYR A 141 12.75 -0.64 21.79
C TYR A 141 13.39 0.69 22.19
N THR A 142 13.99 0.73 23.36
CA THR A 142 14.79 1.87 23.84
C THR A 142 16.25 1.77 23.39
N ASN A 143 16.75 0.53 23.19
CA ASN A 143 18.10 0.32 22.67
C ASN A 143 18.15 0.62 21.17
N PRO A 144 18.97 1.59 20.70
CA PRO A 144 19.07 1.95 19.29
C PRO A 144 19.43 0.77 18.36
N ALA A 145 20.16 -0.24 18.86
CA ALA A 145 20.50 -1.43 18.08
C ALA A 145 19.28 -2.29 17.72
N PHE A 146 18.17 -2.14 18.43
CA PHE A 146 16.94 -2.91 18.21
C PHE A 146 15.83 -2.10 17.51
N VAL A 147 16.03 -0.81 17.29
CA VAL A 147 15.05 0.03 16.59
C VAL A 147 14.80 -0.49 15.17
N GLY A 148 13.54 -0.73 14.83
CA GLY A 148 13.11 -1.31 13.55
C GLY A 148 12.83 -2.82 13.59
N ARG A 149 13.06 -3.49 14.73
CA ARG A 149 12.58 -4.85 14.97
C ARG A 149 11.07 -4.85 15.23
N ALA A 150 10.42 -6.03 15.11
CA ALA A 150 9.01 -6.16 15.40
C ALA A 150 8.70 -5.81 16.88
N THR A 151 7.60 -5.11 17.10
CA THR A 151 7.11 -4.70 18.41
C THR A 151 5.70 -5.23 18.66
N ARG A 152 5.19 -5.17 19.89
CA ARG A 152 3.80 -5.46 20.20
C ARG A 152 2.86 -4.64 19.33
N ILE A 153 3.15 -3.36 19.14
CA ILE A 153 2.33 -2.47 18.32
C ILE A 153 2.34 -2.91 16.84
N ALA A 154 3.47 -3.39 16.31
CA ALA A 154 3.54 -3.92 14.95
C ALA A 154 2.68 -5.19 14.77
N ALA A 155 2.65 -6.06 15.79
CA ALA A 155 1.81 -7.26 15.77
C ALA A 155 0.30 -6.91 15.80
N LEU A 156 -0.11 -5.95 16.64
CA LEU A 156 -1.48 -5.43 16.69
C LEU A 156 -1.87 -4.72 15.39
N ALA A 157 -0.97 -3.96 14.78
CA ALA A 157 -1.20 -3.32 13.49
C ALA A 157 -1.41 -4.34 12.37
N LEU A 158 -0.62 -5.42 12.35
CA LEU A 158 -0.84 -6.53 11.42
C LEU A 158 -2.21 -7.18 11.64
N LYS A 159 -2.58 -7.50 12.88
CA LYS A 159 -3.89 -8.06 13.24
C LYS A 159 -5.04 -7.17 12.75
N SER A 160 -4.94 -5.85 12.94
CA SER A 160 -5.91 -4.87 12.46
C SER A 160 -6.07 -4.93 10.94
N ARG A 161 -4.96 -4.93 10.18
CA ARG A 161 -4.98 -5.03 8.71
C ARG A 161 -5.59 -6.35 8.23
N VAL A 162 -5.20 -7.47 8.83
CA VAL A 162 -5.70 -8.81 8.50
C VAL A 162 -7.21 -8.89 8.67
N LEU A 163 -7.72 -8.46 9.82
CA LEU A 163 -9.16 -8.53 10.11
C LEU A 163 -9.98 -7.55 9.26
N LEU A 164 -9.44 -6.36 8.93
CA LEU A 164 -10.08 -5.42 8.02
C LEU A 164 -10.26 -6.04 6.62
N TYR A 165 -9.23 -6.65 6.08
CA TYR A 165 -9.29 -7.30 4.78
C TYR A 165 -10.25 -8.50 4.81
N ALA A 166 -10.17 -9.32 5.86
CA ALA A 166 -11.04 -10.47 6.04
C ALA A 166 -12.53 -10.09 6.14
N ALA A 167 -12.85 -8.92 6.72
CA ALA A 167 -14.20 -8.38 6.78
C ALA A 167 -14.68 -7.77 5.46
N SER A 168 -13.79 -7.52 4.50
CA SER A 168 -14.08 -6.78 3.25
C SER A 168 -14.87 -7.62 2.23
N PRO A 169 -15.57 -6.99 1.27
CA PRO A 169 -16.51 -7.64 0.35
C PRO A 169 -15.94 -8.81 -0.47
N LEU A 170 -14.64 -8.81 -0.80
CA LEU A 170 -14.01 -9.91 -1.53
C LEU A 170 -14.09 -11.23 -0.76
N PHE A 171 -13.95 -11.20 0.57
CA PHE A 171 -13.86 -12.38 1.41
C PHE A 171 -15.10 -12.62 2.28
N ASN A 172 -15.74 -11.56 2.75
CA ASN A 172 -16.92 -11.61 3.63
C ASN A 172 -18.21 -11.57 2.80
N THR A 173 -18.48 -12.64 2.08
CA THR A 173 -19.61 -12.75 1.17
C THR A 173 -20.09 -14.19 1.03
N ALA A 174 -21.38 -14.38 0.73
CA ALA A 174 -21.94 -15.67 0.32
C ALA A 174 -21.70 -15.98 -1.16
N THR A 175 -21.46 -14.95 -1.98
CA THR A 175 -21.23 -15.07 -3.43
C THR A 175 -19.80 -14.69 -3.74
N PRO A 176 -18.90 -15.65 -4.04
CA PRO A 176 -17.53 -15.34 -4.39
C PRO A 176 -17.43 -14.61 -5.74
N TYR A 177 -16.30 -13.96 -5.99
CA TYR A 177 -16.05 -13.26 -7.26
C TYR A 177 -16.14 -14.17 -8.49
N LEU A 178 -15.71 -15.42 -8.36
CA LEU A 178 -15.90 -16.57 -9.26
C LEU A 178 -16.03 -17.82 -8.38
N SER A 179 -16.74 -18.84 -8.84
CA SER A 179 -16.99 -20.04 -8.04
C SER A 179 -15.94 -21.13 -8.29
N LEU A 180 -15.44 -21.74 -7.21
CA LEU A 180 -14.66 -22.98 -7.20
C LEU A 180 -15.53 -24.23 -6.93
N GLY A 181 -16.86 -24.10 -6.98
CA GLY A 181 -17.79 -25.10 -6.47
C GLY A 181 -18.05 -24.93 -4.96
N VAL A 182 -19.21 -25.39 -4.51
CA VAL A 182 -19.73 -25.12 -3.16
C VAL A 182 -18.72 -25.43 -2.06
N GLU A 183 -18.09 -26.59 -2.13
CA GLU A 183 -17.14 -27.04 -1.10
C GLU A 183 -15.84 -26.23 -1.10
N ASN A 184 -15.34 -25.85 -2.27
CA ASN A 184 -14.05 -25.19 -2.41
C ASN A 184 -14.13 -23.66 -2.30
N ASN A 185 -15.32 -23.05 -2.37
CA ASN A 185 -15.50 -21.61 -2.20
C ASN A 185 -14.97 -21.11 -0.85
N LYS A 186 -14.89 -21.95 0.18
CA LYS A 186 -14.30 -21.62 1.49
C LYS A 186 -12.79 -21.38 1.43
N ILE A 187 -12.13 -21.79 0.34
CA ILE A 187 -10.70 -21.52 0.12
C ILE A 187 -10.49 -20.05 -0.28
N ILE A 188 -11.43 -19.46 -1.02
CA ILE A 188 -11.28 -18.10 -1.57
C ILE A 188 -12.05 -17.03 -0.79
N GLY A 189 -12.71 -17.40 0.30
CA GLY A 189 -13.44 -16.49 1.19
C GLY A 189 -14.20 -17.27 2.25
N TYR A 190 -15.02 -16.59 3.04
CA TYR A 190 -15.76 -17.25 4.13
C TYR A 190 -16.97 -18.09 3.64
N GLY A 191 -17.47 -17.83 2.43
CA GLY A 191 -18.68 -18.48 1.91
C GLY A 191 -19.98 -18.01 2.54
N ASN A 192 -19.95 -17.01 3.42
CA ASN A 192 -21.11 -16.33 4.01
C ASN A 192 -20.75 -14.87 4.35
N TYR A 193 -21.78 -14.03 4.41
CA TYR A 193 -21.65 -12.69 4.99
C TYR A 193 -21.90 -12.74 6.49
N ASP A 194 -21.06 -12.05 7.25
CA ASP A 194 -21.23 -11.86 8.69
C ASP A 194 -20.77 -10.45 9.08
N ALA A 195 -21.69 -9.64 9.62
CA ALA A 195 -21.41 -8.27 10.05
C ALA A 195 -20.44 -8.21 11.23
N GLU A 196 -20.40 -9.25 12.09
CA GLU A 196 -19.51 -9.31 13.25
C GLU A 196 -18.03 -9.31 12.87
N ARG A 197 -17.69 -9.68 11.63
CA ARG A 197 -16.30 -9.55 11.13
C ARG A 197 -15.85 -8.10 11.06
N TRP A 198 -16.73 -7.17 10.70
CA TRP A 198 -16.46 -5.75 10.74
C TRP A 198 -16.28 -5.23 12.16
N LYS A 199 -17.09 -5.74 13.12
CA LYS A 199 -16.89 -5.41 14.53
C LYS A 199 -15.53 -5.89 15.03
N LYS A 200 -15.14 -7.14 14.74
CA LYS A 200 -13.81 -7.67 15.10
C LYS A 200 -12.67 -6.83 14.51
N ALA A 201 -12.82 -6.35 13.27
CA ALA A 201 -11.86 -5.47 12.63
C ALA A 201 -11.79 -4.10 13.34
N ALA A 202 -12.93 -3.53 13.73
CA ALA A 202 -13.00 -2.28 14.49
C ALA A 202 -12.35 -2.42 15.87
N ASP A 203 -12.67 -3.50 16.60
CA ASP A 203 -12.11 -3.78 17.93
C ASP A 203 -10.57 -3.94 17.85
N ALA A 204 -10.06 -4.68 16.86
CA ALA A 204 -8.62 -4.85 16.66
C ALA A 204 -7.90 -3.55 16.27
N ALA A 205 -8.52 -2.72 15.42
CA ALA A 205 -7.96 -1.42 15.07
C ALA A 205 -7.95 -0.47 16.27
N LYS A 206 -9.00 -0.49 17.11
CA LYS A 206 -9.07 0.29 18.35
C LYS A 206 -8.01 -0.16 19.36
N GLU A 207 -7.85 -1.47 19.55
CA GLU A 207 -6.80 -2.05 20.40
C GLU A 207 -5.40 -1.58 19.95
N ALA A 208 -5.14 -1.62 18.65
CA ALA A 208 -3.87 -1.19 18.08
C ALA A 208 -3.64 0.32 18.27
N ILE A 209 -4.67 1.17 18.08
CA ILE A 209 -4.59 2.61 18.29
C ILE A 209 -4.28 2.93 19.75
N ASP A 210 -5.06 2.37 20.69
CA ASP A 210 -4.91 2.67 22.11
C ASP A 210 -3.54 2.25 22.63
N ALA A 211 -3.07 1.07 22.24
CA ALA A 211 -1.76 0.58 22.58
C ALA A 211 -0.64 1.44 21.98
N ALA A 212 -0.78 1.86 20.73
CA ALA A 212 0.19 2.70 20.04
C ALA A 212 0.27 4.11 20.66
N GLU A 213 -0.89 4.76 20.91
CA GLU A 213 -0.93 6.07 21.57
C GLU A 213 -0.31 6.00 22.99
N ALA A 214 -0.62 4.95 23.77
CA ALA A 214 -0.02 4.71 25.09
C ALA A 214 1.51 4.51 25.02
N ALA A 215 2.02 3.91 23.94
CA ALA A 215 3.45 3.73 23.67
C ALA A 215 4.11 4.98 23.06
N GLY A 216 3.39 6.10 22.92
CA GLY A 216 3.89 7.38 22.41
C GLY A 216 4.00 7.46 20.89
N TYR A 217 3.28 6.61 20.13
CA TYR A 217 3.09 6.80 18.70
C TYR A 217 1.99 7.85 18.46
N ALA A 218 2.15 8.65 17.43
CA ALA A 218 1.21 9.71 17.06
C ALA A 218 1.34 10.04 15.58
N LEU A 219 0.38 10.74 15.00
CA LEU A 219 0.57 11.34 13.69
C LEU A 219 1.71 12.36 13.74
N TYR A 220 2.51 12.42 12.68
CA TYR A 220 3.58 13.39 12.58
C TYR A 220 3.01 14.80 12.30
N ASP A 221 3.12 15.67 13.27
CA ASP A 221 2.59 17.04 13.25
C ASP A 221 3.58 18.02 13.88
N LYS A 222 4.78 18.12 13.30
CA LYS A 222 5.88 18.98 13.78
C LYS A 222 6.29 20.06 12.78
N GLY A 223 5.65 20.08 11.62
CA GLY A 223 5.85 21.06 10.56
C GLY A 223 4.59 21.89 10.32
N THR A 224 4.29 22.11 9.06
CA THR A 224 3.06 22.79 8.59
C THR A 224 2.20 21.79 7.78
N PRO A 225 0.93 22.09 7.51
CA PRO A 225 0.10 21.27 6.64
C PRO A 225 0.76 20.93 5.29
N GLU A 226 1.58 21.83 4.75
CA GLU A 226 2.28 21.69 3.48
C GLU A 226 3.54 20.79 3.57
N THR A 227 3.96 20.41 4.78
CA THR A 227 5.20 19.63 5.00
C THR A 227 5.03 18.41 5.87
N ASN A 228 4.02 18.37 6.74
CA ASN A 228 3.81 17.28 7.70
C ASN A 228 3.75 15.90 7.02
N TYR A 229 3.03 15.81 5.90
CA TYR A 229 2.89 14.55 5.18
C TYR A 229 4.23 14.08 4.57
N GLU A 230 5.01 14.99 3.96
CA GLU A 230 6.32 14.68 3.41
C GLU A 230 7.29 14.20 4.51
N TYR A 231 7.23 14.80 5.69
CA TYR A 231 8.10 14.43 6.81
C TYR A 231 7.82 13.04 7.37
N VAL A 232 6.64 12.45 7.19
CA VAL A 232 6.36 11.07 7.59
C VAL A 232 7.34 10.10 6.95
N TRP A 233 7.66 10.26 5.66
CA TRP A 233 8.52 9.34 4.93
C TRP A 233 9.95 9.85 4.71
N THR A 234 10.25 11.13 4.97
CA THR A 234 11.60 11.70 4.88
C THR A 234 12.32 11.82 6.22
N THR A 235 11.62 11.63 7.34
CA THR A 235 12.19 11.65 8.68
C THR A 235 12.22 10.23 9.25
N PRO A 236 13.37 9.53 9.23
CA PRO A 236 13.46 8.17 9.75
C PRO A 236 13.08 8.07 11.22
N ASP A 237 12.51 6.93 11.62
CA ASP A 237 12.17 6.61 13.02
C ASP A 237 11.29 7.65 13.72
N ASN A 238 10.47 8.40 12.98
CA ASN A 238 9.55 9.39 13.56
C ASN A 238 8.40 8.74 14.35
N CYS A 239 7.62 9.58 15.05
CA CYS A 239 6.57 9.11 15.95
C CYS A 239 5.39 8.42 15.26
N GLU A 240 5.23 8.57 13.95
CA GLU A 240 4.13 7.95 13.21
C GLU A 240 4.47 6.54 12.73
N ILE A 241 5.75 6.23 12.49
CA ILE A 241 6.21 4.95 11.95
C ILE A 241 6.18 3.87 13.03
N ILE A 242 5.32 2.87 12.85
CA ILE A 242 5.22 1.69 13.74
C ILE A 242 6.23 0.62 13.32
N LEU A 243 6.31 0.34 12.02
CA LEU A 243 7.29 -0.60 11.45
C LEU A 243 7.71 -0.13 10.07
N ALA A 244 9.03 -0.20 9.81
CA ALA A 244 9.59 0.14 8.51
C ALA A 244 10.69 -0.83 8.08
N ASN A 245 10.85 -1.01 6.78
CA ASN A 245 12.01 -1.69 6.20
C ASN A 245 13.13 -0.68 6.00
N LYS A 246 14.22 -0.84 6.74
CA LYS A 246 15.37 0.07 6.79
C LYS A 246 16.45 -0.23 5.74
N LYS A 247 16.19 -1.15 4.82
CA LYS A 247 17.13 -1.53 3.76
C LYS A 247 17.56 -0.36 2.87
N TYR A 248 16.74 0.70 2.81
CA TYR A 248 16.93 1.84 1.91
C TYR A 248 17.60 3.06 2.58
N ARG A 249 18.17 2.88 3.75
CA ARG A 249 19.06 3.89 4.35
C ARG A 249 20.34 4.02 3.52
N ASN A 250 20.89 5.22 3.42
CA ASN A 250 21.95 5.62 2.49
C ASN A 250 21.53 5.59 1.01
N PHE A 251 20.29 5.97 0.73
CA PHE A 251 19.79 6.11 -0.62
C PHE A 251 20.47 7.28 -1.35
N SER A 252 20.84 7.07 -2.60
CA SER A 252 21.36 8.11 -3.52
C SER A 252 20.71 7.96 -4.89
N THR A 253 20.91 8.96 -5.76
CA THR A 253 20.40 8.93 -7.14
C THR A 253 20.83 7.71 -7.95
N ASN A 254 21.93 7.08 -7.56
CA ASN A 254 22.45 5.88 -8.22
C ASN A 254 22.00 4.55 -7.57
N THR A 255 21.22 4.61 -6.49
CA THR A 255 20.78 3.41 -5.77
C THR A 255 19.42 2.97 -6.29
N LYS A 256 19.34 1.80 -6.95
CA LYS A 256 18.04 1.15 -7.21
C LYS A 256 17.40 0.79 -5.86
N PRO A 257 16.16 1.01 -5.63
CA PRO A 257 14.93 0.82 -6.39
C PRO A 257 14.12 2.10 -6.61
N ILE A 258 14.49 3.20 -6.01
CA ILE A 258 13.75 4.46 -6.13
C ILE A 258 14.20 5.24 -7.36
N THR A 259 15.32 4.87 -7.97
CA THR A 259 15.79 5.45 -9.24
C THR A 259 14.78 5.33 -10.39
N SER A 260 13.87 4.36 -10.32
CA SER A 260 12.77 4.28 -11.29
C SER A 260 11.76 5.43 -11.19
N ASN A 261 11.77 6.19 -10.08
CA ASN A 261 10.90 7.36 -9.89
C ASN A 261 11.64 8.70 -10.06
N ILE A 262 12.97 8.66 -10.25
CA ILE A 262 13.77 9.87 -10.42
C ILE A 262 14.09 10.05 -11.90
N PRO A 263 13.63 11.13 -12.53
CA PRO A 263 13.95 11.41 -13.93
C PRO A 263 15.43 11.80 -14.11
N GLN A 264 15.92 11.72 -15.34
CA GLN A 264 17.30 12.01 -15.67
C GLN A 264 17.75 13.42 -15.25
N TRP A 265 16.90 14.43 -15.45
CA TRP A 265 17.19 15.80 -15.03
C TRP A 265 17.27 15.96 -13.50
N ALA A 266 16.75 15.01 -12.73
CA ALA A 266 16.87 14.97 -11.27
C ALA A 266 18.01 14.05 -10.78
N GLY A 267 18.93 13.65 -11.67
CA GLY A 267 20.16 12.95 -11.34
C GLY A 267 20.15 11.43 -11.52
N SER A 268 19.09 10.84 -12.08
CA SER A 268 19.08 9.43 -12.44
C SER A 268 19.98 9.16 -13.66
N SER A 269 20.70 8.06 -13.65
CA SER A 269 21.43 7.55 -14.82
C SER A 269 20.50 6.84 -15.84
N TRP A 270 19.22 6.68 -15.52
CA TRP A 270 18.22 5.99 -16.34
C TRP A 270 17.23 7.01 -16.90
N SER A 271 17.00 7.01 -18.19
CA SER A 271 16.14 7.96 -18.89
C SER A 271 14.63 7.64 -18.75
N ASP A 272 14.28 6.45 -18.27
CA ASP A 272 12.92 5.89 -18.40
C ASP A 272 11.90 6.46 -17.42
N GLY A 273 12.35 7.29 -16.51
CA GLY A 273 11.58 8.21 -15.69
C GLY A 273 10.30 7.74 -15.05
N GLY A 274 10.26 6.63 -14.38
CA GLY A 274 9.45 6.48 -13.19
C GLY A 274 7.98 6.12 -13.33
N LEU A 275 7.30 6.50 -12.29
CA LEU A 275 5.87 6.32 -12.08
C LEU A 275 5.18 7.68 -12.21
N PHE A 276 4.07 7.71 -12.95
CA PHE A 276 3.29 8.90 -13.22
C PHE A 276 1.88 8.75 -12.65
N ALA A 277 1.28 9.83 -12.18
CA ALA A 277 -0.09 9.81 -11.70
C ALA A 277 -1.07 10.11 -12.85
N PRO A 278 -1.97 9.21 -13.22
CA PRO A 278 -3.04 9.53 -14.14
C PRO A 278 -4.00 10.56 -13.54
N LEU A 279 -4.68 11.31 -14.39
CA LEU A 279 -5.70 12.28 -13.94
C LEU A 279 -6.80 11.59 -13.13
N ASN A 280 -7.06 10.29 -13.36
CA ASN A 280 -7.93 9.45 -12.54
C ASN A 280 -7.58 9.49 -11.06
N PHE A 281 -6.29 9.48 -10.73
CA PHE A 281 -5.81 9.57 -9.35
C PHE A 281 -5.75 11.01 -8.86
N VAL A 282 -5.29 11.95 -9.69
CA VAL A 282 -5.22 13.38 -9.32
C VAL A 282 -6.58 13.93 -8.92
N LYS A 283 -7.66 13.47 -9.54
CA LYS A 283 -9.04 13.84 -9.16
C LYS A 283 -9.45 13.44 -7.74
N LYS A 284 -8.70 12.56 -7.08
CA LYS A 284 -8.96 12.16 -5.69
C LYS A 284 -8.55 13.21 -4.67
N TYR A 285 -7.64 14.12 -5.05
CA TYR A 285 -7.28 15.23 -4.18
C TYR A 285 -8.40 16.27 -4.18
N GLU A 286 -9.09 16.40 -3.06
CA GLU A 286 -10.09 17.45 -2.83
C GLU A 286 -9.43 18.83 -2.85
N LYS A 287 -10.21 19.90 -2.94
CA LYS A 287 -9.72 21.24 -2.63
C LYS A 287 -9.47 21.38 -1.13
N LYS A 288 -8.69 22.39 -0.74
CA LYS A 288 -8.37 22.72 0.66
C LYS A 288 -9.60 22.92 1.55
N ASP A 289 -10.73 23.29 0.96
CA ASP A 289 -12.02 23.42 1.66
C ASP A 289 -12.79 22.11 1.80
N GLY A 290 -12.26 20.98 1.31
CA GLY A 290 -12.88 19.66 1.36
C GLY A 290 -13.92 19.41 0.27
N THR A 291 -14.03 20.29 -0.73
CA THR A 291 -14.87 20.10 -1.90
C THR A 291 -14.10 19.44 -3.05
N GLU A 292 -14.83 18.76 -3.94
CA GLU A 292 -14.23 18.17 -5.13
C GLU A 292 -13.86 19.24 -6.16
N GLN A 293 -12.78 19.02 -6.90
CA GLN A 293 -12.38 19.88 -8.00
C GLN A 293 -12.92 19.31 -9.33
N GLU A 294 -13.58 20.17 -10.11
CA GLU A 294 -14.04 19.81 -11.44
C GLU A 294 -12.89 19.88 -12.46
N TRP A 295 -12.79 18.86 -13.30
CA TRP A 295 -11.85 18.78 -14.43
C TRP A 295 -12.63 18.69 -15.73
N LEU A 296 -12.64 19.77 -16.51
CA LEU A 296 -13.38 19.85 -17.77
C LEU A 296 -12.70 19.00 -18.85
N MET A 297 -13.41 18.07 -19.44
CA MET A 297 -12.88 17.24 -20.54
C MET A 297 -12.64 18.06 -21.83
N SER A 298 -13.31 19.20 -21.98
CA SER A 298 -13.03 20.17 -23.05
C SER A 298 -11.71 20.91 -22.87
N GLY A 299 -11.15 20.88 -21.65
CA GLY A 299 -9.98 21.67 -21.25
C GLY A 299 -10.33 23.00 -20.59
N GLY A 300 -9.32 23.69 -20.11
CA GLY A 300 -9.42 25.00 -19.44
C GLY A 300 -8.07 25.69 -19.37
N ASP A 301 -8.07 26.94 -18.96
CA ASP A 301 -6.88 27.82 -18.92
C ASP A 301 -6.37 28.09 -17.50
N ASP A 302 -6.94 27.43 -16.53
CA ASP A 302 -6.74 27.66 -15.09
C ASP A 302 -5.93 26.55 -14.39
N LEU A 303 -5.07 25.83 -15.11
CA LEU A 303 -4.35 24.66 -14.58
C LEU A 303 -3.56 24.97 -13.29
N LEU A 304 -2.77 26.07 -13.29
CA LEU A 304 -1.94 26.42 -12.14
C LEU A 304 -2.79 26.82 -10.94
N LYS A 305 -3.92 27.48 -11.16
CA LYS A 305 -4.90 27.79 -10.12
C LYS A 305 -5.48 26.51 -9.53
N LYS A 306 -5.91 25.55 -10.38
CA LYS A 306 -6.42 24.26 -9.92
C LYS A 306 -5.44 23.56 -8.98
N TYR A 307 -4.17 23.47 -9.36
CA TYR A 307 -3.14 22.86 -8.50
C TYR A 307 -2.97 23.59 -7.16
N SER A 308 -3.04 24.92 -7.15
CA SER A 308 -2.89 25.71 -5.93
C SER A 308 -4.03 25.54 -4.92
N GLU A 309 -5.20 25.12 -5.39
CA GLU A 309 -6.41 24.90 -4.58
C GLU A 309 -6.48 23.50 -3.98
N LEU A 310 -5.69 22.52 -4.49
CA LEU A 310 -5.75 21.13 -4.05
C LEU A 310 -5.22 20.92 -2.61
N ASP A 311 -5.68 19.85 -2.01
CA ASP A 311 -5.18 19.26 -0.76
C ASP A 311 -3.64 19.40 -0.67
N PRO A 312 -3.08 19.91 0.43
CA PRO A 312 -1.64 20.10 0.58
C PRO A 312 -0.80 18.84 0.34
N ARG A 313 -1.36 17.65 0.52
CA ARG A 313 -0.68 16.37 0.24
C ARG A 313 -0.42 16.17 -1.26
N PHE A 314 -1.19 16.82 -2.15
CA PHE A 314 -0.95 16.75 -3.59
C PHE A 314 0.48 17.17 -3.95
N ALA A 315 0.90 18.37 -3.54
CA ALA A 315 2.23 18.90 -3.82
C ALA A 315 3.36 18.14 -3.12
N GLN A 316 3.04 17.38 -2.08
CA GLN A 316 4.00 16.52 -1.36
C GLN A 316 4.14 15.14 -2.02
N THR A 317 3.17 14.73 -2.83
CA THR A 317 3.12 13.40 -3.47
C THR A 317 3.45 13.46 -4.95
N ILE A 318 3.01 14.51 -5.65
CA ILE A 318 3.04 14.65 -7.11
C ILE A 318 3.87 15.89 -7.49
N ALA A 319 4.74 15.72 -8.47
CA ALA A 319 5.39 16.80 -9.17
C ALA A 319 4.58 17.16 -10.43
N TYR A 320 4.32 18.45 -10.64
CA TYR A 320 3.44 18.97 -11.67
C TYR A 320 4.00 20.25 -12.27
N GLN A 321 3.42 20.75 -13.36
CA GLN A 321 3.82 22.01 -14.01
C GLN A 321 3.86 23.17 -13.02
N GLY A 322 5.02 23.81 -12.84
CA GLY A 322 5.23 24.94 -11.96
C GLY A 322 5.53 24.58 -10.49
N ALA A 323 5.46 23.30 -10.10
CA ALA A 323 5.87 22.85 -8.77
C ALA A 323 7.37 23.07 -8.54
N VAL A 324 7.77 23.36 -7.31
CA VAL A 324 9.18 23.41 -6.93
C VAL A 324 9.66 21.98 -6.61
N TRP A 325 10.69 21.52 -7.32
CA TRP A 325 11.30 20.20 -7.05
C TRP A 325 12.19 20.24 -5.80
N ASN A 326 13.23 21.06 -5.85
CA ASN A 326 14.12 21.40 -4.74
C ASN A 326 14.86 22.70 -5.04
N ASP A 327 15.77 23.14 -4.16
CA ASP A 327 16.51 24.41 -4.33
C ASP A 327 17.50 24.39 -5.51
N GLU A 328 17.97 23.21 -5.93
CA GLU A 328 18.93 23.03 -7.03
C GLU A 328 18.26 23.15 -8.41
N ILE A 329 17.09 22.51 -8.57
CA ILE A 329 16.37 22.42 -9.85
C ILE A 329 15.33 23.53 -9.99
N GLY A 330 14.75 23.98 -8.88
CA GLY A 330 13.75 25.05 -8.87
C GLY A 330 12.38 24.59 -9.38
N LYS A 331 11.70 25.46 -10.13
CA LYS A 331 10.36 25.24 -10.67
C LYS A 331 10.40 24.31 -11.89
N LEU A 332 9.55 23.32 -11.90
CA LEU A 332 9.42 22.37 -12.99
C LEU A 332 8.71 23.00 -14.21
N ASP A 333 9.22 22.72 -15.41
CA ASP A 333 8.62 23.06 -16.67
C ASP A 333 8.42 21.78 -17.53
N PHE A 334 7.18 21.27 -17.54
CA PHE A 334 6.74 20.10 -18.30
C PHE A 334 6.09 20.47 -19.63
N LEU A 335 6.04 21.74 -19.98
CA LEU A 335 5.53 22.20 -21.26
C LEU A 335 6.38 21.65 -22.41
N GLU A 336 5.83 21.60 -23.63
CA GLU A 336 6.58 21.21 -24.81
C GLU A 336 7.82 22.12 -24.98
N GLY A 337 8.98 21.49 -25.15
CA GLY A 337 10.28 22.18 -25.16
C GLY A 337 10.78 22.65 -23.78
N GLY A 338 10.06 22.38 -22.71
CA GLY A 338 10.47 22.68 -21.33
C GLY A 338 11.63 21.82 -20.83
N ALA A 339 12.37 22.31 -19.85
CA ALA A 339 13.62 21.71 -19.37
C ALA A 339 13.43 20.37 -18.61
N HIS A 340 12.22 20.08 -18.14
CA HIS A 340 11.97 18.97 -17.22
C HIS A 340 11.05 17.89 -17.80
N GLN A 341 10.98 17.82 -19.12
CA GLN A 341 10.21 16.75 -19.77
C GLN A 341 10.82 15.37 -19.50
N VAL A 342 9.96 14.38 -19.40
CA VAL A 342 10.34 12.96 -19.24
C VAL A 342 9.86 12.20 -20.47
N ALA A 343 10.72 11.36 -21.05
CA ALA A 343 10.51 10.76 -22.37
C ALA A 343 9.21 9.95 -22.49
N TYR A 344 8.75 9.31 -21.42
CA TYR A 344 7.55 8.44 -21.44
C TYR A 344 6.38 9.02 -20.64
N ASP A 345 6.43 10.32 -20.31
CA ASP A 345 5.37 10.98 -19.55
C ASP A 345 4.11 11.18 -20.40
N LYS A 346 3.07 10.41 -20.06
CA LYS A 346 1.75 10.51 -20.67
C LYS A 346 0.79 11.39 -19.85
N THR A 347 1.13 11.73 -18.61
CA THR A 347 0.17 12.28 -17.65
C THR A 347 0.41 13.73 -17.25
N ARG A 348 1.62 14.23 -17.39
CA ARG A 348 2.13 15.51 -16.87
C ARG A 348 2.12 15.62 -15.34
N HIS A 349 2.09 14.45 -14.67
CA HIS A 349 2.11 14.33 -13.21
C HIS A 349 3.12 13.24 -12.81
N LEU A 350 4.33 13.62 -12.41
CA LEU A 350 5.36 12.68 -11.96
C LEU A 350 5.18 12.39 -10.46
N VAL A 351 5.25 11.15 -10.05
CA VAL A 351 5.26 10.79 -8.63
C VAL A 351 6.58 11.22 -8.00
N ARG A 352 6.50 12.13 -7.03
CA ARG A 352 7.68 12.60 -6.26
C ARG A 352 7.81 11.95 -4.90
N LYS A 353 6.74 11.38 -4.35
CA LYS A 353 6.80 10.69 -3.06
C LYS A 353 7.96 9.70 -3.05
N TRP A 354 8.63 9.56 -1.95
CA TRP A 354 9.88 8.80 -1.77
C TRP A 354 11.14 9.46 -2.36
N VAL A 355 11.06 10.69 -2.87
CA VAL A 355 12.24 11.45 -3.33
C VAL A 355 12.40 12.70 -2.44
N PRO A 356 13.23 12.65 -1.40
CA PRO A 356 13.44 13.80 -0.50
C PRO A 356 13.95 15.04 -1.24
N ARG A 357 13.48 16.23 -0.85
CA ARG A 357 13.92 17.50 -1.44
C ARG A 357 15.41 17.79 -1.23
N THR A 358 16.01 17.13 -0.25
CA THR A 358 17.45 17.26 0.04
C THR A 358 18.33 16.41 -0.87
N LEU A 359 17.75 15.56 -1.72
CA LEU A 359 18.51 14.74 -2.66
C LEU A 359 19.04 15.61 -3.81
N LYS A 360 20.37 15.60 -4.00
CA LYS A 360 21.05 16.38 -5.05
C LYS A 360 21.04 15.67 -6.39
N ALA A 361 20.72 16.41 -7.43
CA ALA A 361 20.76 15.96 -8.82
C ALA A 361 22.19 16.00 -9.39
N THR A 362 23.00 16.98 -8.98
CA THR A 362 24.36 17.19 -9.51
C THR A 362 25.42 16.49 -8.68
N TYR A 363 26.54 16.19 -9.32
CA TYR A 363 27.72 15.62 -8.64
C TYR A 363 28.44 16.68 -7.80
N PRO A 364 28.93 16.35 -6.60
CA PRO A 364 28.83 15.05 -5.93
C PRO A 364 27.42 14.80 -5.36
N HIS A 365 26.85 13.63 -5.73
CA HIS A 365 25.56 13.21 -5.17
C HIS A 365 25.67 12.98 -3.66
N ASN A 366 24.62 13.33 -2.94
CA ASN A 366 24.51 13.01 -1.53
C ASN A 366 23.71 11.71 -1.31
N SER A 367 23.81 11.17 -0.12
CA SER A 367 22.95 10.09 0.34
C SER A 367 21.93 10.64 1.34
N VAL A 368 20.74 10.08 1.31
CA VAL A 368 19.66 10.38 2.26
C VAL A 368 19.18 9.10 2.92
N ASN A 369 18.73 9.21 4.16
CA ASN A 369 18.12 8.09 4.86
C ASN A 369 16.62 8.11 4.63
N MET A 370 16.09 6.95 4.23
CA MET A 370 14.67 6.78 4.01
C MET A 370 14.25 5.39 4.46
N ASP A 371 13.11 5.32 5.12
CA ASP A 371 12.52 4.07 5.58
C ASP A 371 11.31 3.74 4.71
N TRP A 372 11.22 2.51 4.23
CA TRP A 372 9.98 2.04 3.62
C TRP A 372 8.98 1.65 4.69
N ILE A 373 7.92 2.41 4.78
CA ILE A 373 6.90 2.25 5.82
C ILE A 373 6.08 0.98 5.56
N VAL A 374 5.95 0.13 6.58
CA VAL A 374 5.11 -1.08 6.58
C VAL A 374 3.81 -0.83 7.34
N PHE A 375 3.91 -0.21 8.53
CA PHE A 375 2.76 0.19 9.35
C PHE A 375 3.00 1.58 9.92
N ARG A 376 1.97 2.43 9.93
CA ARG A 376 1.98 3.75 10.56
C ARG A 376 0.61 4.12 11.14
N MET A 377 0.59 5.12 12.03
CA MET A 377 -0.60 5.50 12.77
C MET A 377 -1.80 5.88 11.89
N ALA A 378 -1.59 6.59 10.78
CA ALA A 378 -2.69 6.98 9.91
C ALA A 378 -3.46 5.78 9.35
N GLU A 379 -2.78 4.68 9.02
CA GLU A 379 -3.45 3.45 8.58
C GLU A 379 -4.39 2.91 9.65
N LEU A 380 -3.97 2.90 10.93
CA LEU A 380 -4.80 2.40 12.03
C LEU A 380 -6.08 3.22 12.20
N TYR A 381 -5.98 4.56 12.13
CA TYR A 381 -7.17 5.43 12.21
C TYR A 381 -8.13 5.19 11.04
N LEU A 382 -7.59 5.02 9.82
CA LEU A 382 -8.41 4.74 8.64
C LEU A 382 -9.03 3.33 8.68
N ASN A 383 -8.29 2.33 9.19
CA ASN A 383 -8.80 0.97 9.39
C ASN A 383 -9.98 0.97 10.38
N TYR A 384 -9.82 1.67 11.50
CA TYR A 384 -10.88 1.80 12.51
C TYR A 384 -12.12 2.47 11.93
N ALA A 385 -11.95 3.61 11.28
CA ALA A 385 -13.07 4.36 10.70
C ALA A 385 -13.83 3.55 9.63
N GLU A 386 -13.12 2.79 8.79
CA GLU A 386 -13.74 1.90 7.80
C GLU A 386 -14.55 0.80 8.48
N ALA A 387 -13.94 0.09 9.41
CA ALA A 387 -14.58 -1.05 10.07
C ALA A 387 -15.82 -0.63 10.87
N VAL A 388 -15.76 0.49 11.60
CA VAL A 388 -16.90 1.04 12.34
C VAL A 388 -18.02 1.45 11.37
N ASN A 389 -17.69 2.18 10.31
CA ASN A 389 -18.71 2.59 9.32
C ASN A 389 -19.39 1.37 8.68
N GLU A 390 -18.64 0.33 8.34
CA GLU A 390 -19.21 -0.87 7.71
C GLU A 390 -20.03 -1.71 8.68
N PHE A 391 -19.71 -1.70 9.97
CA PHE A 391 -20.50 -2.37 10.98
C PHE A 391 -21.82 -1.64 11.27
N GLN A 392 -21.73 -0.37 11.69
CA GLN A 392 -22.88 0.34 12.27
C GLN A 392 -23.17 1.73 11.67
N GLY A 393 -22.42 2.14 10.65
CA GLY A 393 -22.49 3.49 10.08
C GLY A 393 -21.48 4.45 10.72
N PRO A 394 -21.42 5.72 10.24
CA PRO A 394 -20.47 6.70 10.73
C PRO A 394 -20.81 7.14 12.15
N THR A 395 -20.00 6.76 13.13
CA THR A 395 -20.08 7.25 14.50
C THR A 395 -19.21 8.49 14.69
N ALA A 396 -19.42 9.21 15.80
CA ALA A 396 -18.58 10.36 16.16
C ALA A 396 -17.09 9.97 16.27
N GLU A 397 -16.79 8.78 16.79
CA GLU A 397 -15.43 8.25 16.93
C GLU A 397 -14.81 7.92 15.57
N ALA A 398 -15.57 7.36 14.63
CA ALA A 398 -15.11 7.10 13.27
C ALA A 398 -14.79 8.41 12.53
N VAL A 399 -15.67 9.41 12.66
CA VAL A 399 -15.45 10.76 12.12
C VAL A 399 -14.21 11.39 12.75
N ALA A 400 -14.04 11.28 14.07
CA ALA A 400 -12.88 11.83 14.78
C ALA A 400 -11.56 11.17 14.33
N ALA A 401 -11.55 9.85 14.11
CA ALA A 401 -10.37 9.13 13.66
C ALA A 401 -9.89 9.63 12.27
N VAL A 402 -10.80 9.76 11.30
CA VAL A 402 -10.46 10.33 9.98
C VAL A 402 -10.06 11.79 10.11
N SER A 403 -10.73 12.56 10.96
CA SER A 403 -10.43 13.99 11.14
C SER A 403 -9.02 14.23 11.68
N LYS A 404 -8.48 13.35 12.55
CA LYS A 404 -7.08 13.42 12.98
C LYS A 404 -6.14 13.39 11.77
N VAL A 405 -6.35 12.45 10.84
CA VAL A 405 -5.52 12.30 9.63
C VAL A 405 -5.63 13.52 8.73
N ARG A 406 -6.83 14.00 8.48
CA ARG A 406 -7.10 15.17 7.63
C ARG A 406 -6.53 16.47 8.21
N ASN A 407 -6.77 16.71 9.50
CA ASN A 407 -6.34 17.93 10.17
C ASN A 407 -4.82 18.11 10.16
N ARG A 408 -4.03 17.00 10.27
CA ARG A 408 -2.57 17.04 10.14
C ARG A 408 -2.12 17.72 8.83
N SER A 409 -2.88 17.54 7.77
CA SER A 409 -2.62 18.10 6.43
C SER A 409 -3.44 19.36 6.13
N GLY A 410 -4.08 19.97 7.13
CA GLY A 410 -4.88 21.18 6.99
C GLY A 410 -6.22 20.99 6.27
N MET A 411 -6.66 19.74 6.09
CA MET A 411 -7.95 19.45 5.47
C MET A 411 -9.08 19.47 6.50
N PRO A 412 -10.28 19.97 6.14
CA PRO A 412 -11.43 19.99 7.06
C PRO A 412 -11.87 18.57 7.43
N ALA A 413 -12.45 18.45 8.63
CA ALA A 413 -13.09 17.22 9.09
C ALA A 413 -14.24 16.78 8.15
N PHE A 414 -14.55 15.50 8.14
CA PHE A 414 -15.75 15.02 7.44
C PHE A 414 -17.02 15.58 8.10
N PRO A 415 -18.04 15.95 7.32
CA PRO A 415 -19.33 16.32 7.87
C PRO A 415 -19.94 15.20 8.71
N SER A 416 -20.51 15.54 9.87
CA SER A 416 -21.17 14.58 10.76
C SER A 416 -22.50 14.04 10.23
N THR A 417 -23.01 14.61 9.14
CA THR A 417 -24.32 14.29 8.54
C THR A 417 -24.24 13.26 7.41
N LEU A 418 -23.06 12.71 7.14
CA LEU A 418 -22.87 11.72 6.08
C LEU A 418 -23.64 10.44 6.37
N THR A 419 -24.30 9.89 5.35
CA THR A 419 -24.84 8.53 5.40
C THR A 419 -23.68 7.51 5.37
N LYS A 420 -23.95 6.27 5.75
CA LYS A 420 -22.99 5.15 5.68
C LYS A 420 -22.31 5.05 4.31
N SER A 421 -23.08 5.17 3.23
CA SER A 421 -22.54 5.10 1.86
C SER A 421 -21.67 6.32 1.51
N GLN A 422 -22.10 7.52 1.85
CA GLN A 422 -21.33 8.75 1.60
C GLN A 422 -20.02 8.75 2.39
N PHE A 423 -20.06 8.33 3.66
CA PHE A 423 -18.86 8.20 4.48
C PHE A 423 -17.89 7.17 3.88
N ARG A 424 -18.40 6.01 3.43
CA ARG A 424 -17.61 4.99 2.75
C ARG A 424 -16.85 5.54 1.55
N GLU A 425 -17.52 6.24 0.65
CA GLU A 425 -16.89 6.78 -0.56
C GLU A 425 -15.84 7.85 -0.22
N LYS A 426 -16.15 8.76 0.69
CA LYS A 426 -15.18 9.77 1.16
C LYS A 426 -14.00 9.13 1.87
N LEU A 427 -14.23 8.12 2.71
CA LEU A 427 -13.15 7.41 3.40
C LEU A 427 -12.25 6.61 2.45
N ARG A 428 -12.81 5.95 1.44
CA ARG A 428 -12.05 5.28 0.39
C ARG A 428 -11.18 6.25 -0.40
N ASN A 429 -11.69 7.45 -0.64
CA ASN A 429 -10.93 8.52 -1.28
C ASN A 429 -9.83 9.05 -0.36
N GLU A 430 -10.13 9.33 0.91
CA GLU A 430 -9.15 9.76 1.91
C GLU A 430 -8.03 8.73 2.07
N ARG A 431 -8.38 7.44 2.13
CA ARG A 431 -7.41 6.34 2.21
C ARG A 431 -6.51 6.28 0.98
N ALA A 432 -7.05 6.50 -0.23
CA ALA A 432 -6.27 6.57 -1.45
C ALA A 432 -5.24 7.71 -1.44
N VAL A 433 -5.64 8.89 -0.97
CA VAL A 433 -4.75 10.07 -0.88
C VAL A 433 -3.72 9.92 0.23
N GLU A 434 -4.16 9.50 1.43
CA GLU A 434 -3.28 9.39 2.59
C GLU A 434 -2.22 8.30 2.43
N LEU A 435 -2.61 7.13 1.94
CA LEU A 435 -1.72 5.97 1.76
C LEU A 435 -1.17 5.85 0.33
N ALA A 436 -1.22 6.94 -0.44
CA ALA A 436 -0.75 6.98 -1.82
C ALA A 436 0.68 6.44 -1.95
N TYR A 437 0.89 5.52 -2.89
CA TYR A 437 2.18 4.88 -3.19
C TYR A 437 2.86 4.17 -2.00
N GLU A 438 2.07 3.71 -1.02
CA GLU A 438 2.52 2.88 0.10
C GLU A 438 2.08 1.42 -0.03
N ASP A 439 1.74 0.99 -1.23
CA ASP A 439 1.33 -0.39 -1.55
C ASP A 439 -0.02 -0.80 -0.96
N HIS A 440 -0.94 0.17 -0.79
CA HIS A 440 -2.30 -0.08 -0.30
C HIS A 440 -3.33 -0.12 -1.42
N ARG A 441 -3.29 0.83 -2.38
CA ARG A 441 -4.38 1.08 -3.34
C ARG A 441 -4.75 -0.14 -4.16
N PHE A 442 -3.77 -0.86 -4.71
CA PHE A 442 -3.96 -2.07 -5.52
C PHE A 442 -4.76 -3.15 -4.77
N TRP A 443 -4.53 -3.30 -3.47
CA TRP A 443 -5.21 -4.27 -2.61
C TRP A 443 -6.56 -3.76 -2.12
N ASP A 444 -6.68 -2.50 -1.77
CA ASP A 444 -7.91 -1.86 -1.33
C ASP A 444 -9.00 -1.93 -2.42
N ILE A 445 -8.65 -1.63 -3.66
CA ILE A 445 -9.54 -1.74 -4.82
C ILE A 445 -10.10 -3.17 -4.96
N ARG A 446 -9.27 -4.16 -4.79
CA ARG A 446 -9.65 -5.58 -4.94
C ARG A 446 -10.49 -6.04 -3.76
N ARG A 447 -10.09 -5.78 -2.52
CA ARG A 447 -10.88 -6.17 -1.35
C ARG A 447 -12.25 -5.48 -1.27
N TRP A 448 -12.37 -4.27 -1.82
CA TRP A 448 -13.64 -3.55 -1.94
C TRP A 448 -14.49 -3.99 -3.14
N MET A 449 -13.98 -4.84 -4.00
CA MET A 449 -14.64 -5.31 -5.23
C MET A 449 -15.01 -4.16 -6.17
N ILE A 450 -14.12 -3.19 -6.36
CA ILE A 450 -14.32 -2.03 -7.24
C ILE A 450 -13.35 -1.97 -8.43
N ALA A 451 -12.57 -3.03 -8.66
CA ALA A 451 -11.61 -3.11 -9.77
C ALA A 451 -12.28 -2.98 -11.14
N GLU A 452 -13.53 -3.45 -11.25
CA GLU A 452 -14.34 -3.41 -12.47
C GLU A 452 -14.93 -2.02 -12.78
N ASN A 453 -14.78 -1.04 -11.86
CA ASN A 453 -15.27 0.31 -12.10
C ASN A 453 -14.41 1.02 -13.14
N GLU A 454 -15.05 1.81 -14.01
CA GLU A 454 -14.39 2.60 -15.05
C GLU A 454 -13.29 3.50 -14.44
N GLY A 455 -12.08 3.42 -14.99
CA GLY A 455 -10.94 4.22 -14.58
C GLY A 455 -10.32 3.85 -13.24
N VAL A 456 -10.60 2.62 -12.70
CA VAL A 456 -10.00 2.09 -11.47
C VAL A 456 -8.92 1.06 -11.80
N MET A 457 -9.25 -0.11 -12.38
CA MET A 457 -8.29 -1.06 -12.94
C MET A 457 -8.62 -1.42 -14.41
N GLN A 458 -9.71 -0.89 -14.93
CA GLN A 458 -10.09 -1.04 -16.34
C GLN A 458 -10.64 0.27 -16.89
N GLY A 459 -10.86 0.30 -18.22
CA GLY A 459 -11.42 1.43 -18.93
C GLY A 459 -10.42 2.54 -19.18
N LYS A 460 -10.91 3.77 -19.30
CA LYS A 460 -10.13 4.90 -19.79
C LYS A 460 -9.27 5.53 -18.72
N PHE A 461 -7.99 5.70 -19.04
CA PHE A 461 -7.03 6.43 -18.24
C PHE A 461 -6.62 7.72 -18.93
N TYR A 462 -6.57 8.80 -18.17
CA TYR A 462 -6.40 10.15 -18.69
C TYR A 462 -5.10 10.77 -18.24
N GLY A 463 -4.42 11.41 -19.21
CA GLY A 463 -3.33 12.36 -19.01
C GLY A 463 -3.76 13.77 -19.38
N LEU A 464 -2.83 14.71 -19.30
CA LEU A 464 -3.04 16.09 -19.73
C LEU A 464 -2.14 16.46 -20.91
N GLN A 465 -2.73 17.07 -21.92
CA GLN A 465 -2.00 17.94 -22.82
C GLN A 465 -1.97 19.31 -22.18
N ILE A 466 -0.79 19.93 -22.09
CA ILE A 466 -0.61 21.25 -21.50
C ILE A 466 0.16 22.13 -22.48
N SER A 467 -0.23 23.38 -22.56
CA SER A 467 0.41 24.34 -23.43
C SER A 467 0.45 25.73 -22.82
N ARG A 468 1.43 26.52 -23.25
CA ARG A 468 1.57 27.93 -22.84
C ARG A 468 0.47 28.76 -23.49
N ILE A 469 -0.11 29.67 -22.73
CA ILE A 469 -1.03 30.68 -23.26
C ILE A 469 -0.20 31.90 -23.63
N GLU A 470 -0.27 32.31 -24.91
CA GLU A 470 0.51 33.46 -25.40
C GLU A 470 0.14 34.74 -24.64
N GLY A 471 1.16 35.46 -24.14
CA GLY A 471 0.98 36.70 -23.40
C GLY A 471 0.47 36.51 -21.96
N SER A 472 0.37 35.29 -21.47
CA SER A 472 -0.09 34.99 -20.09
C SER A 472 0.90 34.12 -19.33
N SER A 473 0.82 34.15 -17.99
CA SER A 473 1.46 33.16 -17.11
C SER A 473 0.61 31.89 -16.92
N GLU A 474 -0.63 31.88 -17.40
CA GLU A 474 -1.55 30.75 -17.29
C GLU A 474 -1.19 29.63 -18.26
N VAL A 475 -1.63 28.43 -17.93
CA VAL A 475 -1.35 27.23 -18.69
C VAL A 475 -2.69 26.60 -19.09
N HIS A 476 -2.87 26.44 -20.39
CA HIS A 476 -3.97 25.65 -20.95
C HIS A 476 -3.78 24.16 -20.65
N TYR A 477 -4.85 23.46 -20.30
CA TYR A 477 -4.86 22.01 -20.17
C TYR A 477 -6.02 21.40 -20.94
N LYS A 478 -5.81 20.18 -21.45
CA LYS A 478 -6.87 19.36 -22.04
C LYS A 478 -6.65 17.90 -21.66
N PRO A 479 -7.60 17.26 -20.96
CA PRO A 479 -7.54 15.83 -20.71
C PRO A 479 -7.62 15.03 -22.02
N TYR A 480 -6.85 13.96 -22.12
CA TYR A 480 -6.92 13.01 -23.23
C TYR A 480 -6.76 11.58 -22.70
N VAL A 481 -7.35 10.62 -23.40
CA VAL A 481 -7.18 9.19 -23.09
C VAL A 481 -5.82 8.75 -23.61
N PHE A 482 -4.93 8.32 -22.74
CA PHE A 482 -3.63 7.77 -23.14
C PHE A 482 -3.61 6.24 -23.17
N GLU A 483 -4.53 5.60 -22.43
CA GLU A 483 -4.63 4.15 -22.33
C GLU A 483 -6.07 3.73 -22.06
N ASN A 484 -6.43 2.52 -22.52
CA ASN A 484 -7.68 1.85 -22.17
C ASN A 484 -7.33 0.47 -21.61
N ARG A 485 -7.46 0.29 -20.29
CA ARG A 485 -7.05 -0.91 -19.56
C ARG A 485 -8.11 -1.99 -19.59
N LEU A 486 -7.66 -3.23 -19.51
CA LEU A 486 -8.50 -4.42 -19.46
C LEU A 486 -8.40 -5.05 -18.06
N TRP A 487 -9.49 -5.63 -17.61
CA TRP A 487 -9.57 -6.34 -16.34
C TRP A 487 -10.52 -7.53 -16.46
N SER A 488 -10.15 -8.65 -15.89
CA SER A 488 -11.05 -9.79 -15.71
C SER A 488 -11.20 -10.19 -14.25
N ARG A 489 -12.37 -10.74 -13.91
CA ARG A 489 -12.71 -11.11 -12.52
C ARG A 489 -11.76 -12.14 -11.91
N ARG A 490 -11.10 -12.98 -12.72
CA ARG A 490 -10.07 -13.92 -12.23
C ARG A 490 -8.99 -13.21 -11.43
N SER A 491 -8.70 -11.95 -11.76
CA SER A 491 -7.62 -11.15 -11.19
C SER A 491 -7.92 -10.59 -9.79
N TYR A 492 -9.09 -10.86 -9.19
CA TYR A 492 -9.32 -10.58 -7.77
C TYR A 492 -8.41 -11.37 -6.84
N LEU A 493 -8.11 -12.63 -7.17
CA LEU A 493 -7.05 -13.40 -6.51
C LEU A 493 -6.03 -13.86 -7.56
N HIS A 494 -4.79 -13.97 -7.15
CA HIS A 494 -3.71 -14.42 -8.01
C HIS A 494 -3.81 -15.92 -8.29
N PRO A 495 -3.30 -16.38 -9.44
CA PRO A 495 -3.19 -17.82 -9.70
C PRO A 495 -2.17 -18.47 -8.77
N ILE A 496 -2.45 -19.69 -8.36
CA ILE A 496 -1.40 -20.56 -7.84
C ILE A 496 -0.47 -20.92 -9.00
N LYS A 497 0.83 -20.88 -8.76
CA LYS A 497 1.84 -21.23 -9.76
C LYS A 497 1.55 -22.60 -10.37
N GLN A 498 1.52 -22.70 -11.70
CA GLN A 498 1.10 -23.92 -12.39
C GLN A 498 1.92 -25.14 -11.97
N LEU A 499 3.23 -25.00 -11.82
CA LEU A 499 4.10 -26.07 -11.33
C LEU A 499 3.70 -26.64 -9.95
N GLU A 500 3.07 -25.83 -9.09
CA GLU A 500 2.58 -26.30 -7.79
C GLU A 500 1.22 -27.00 -7.93
N VAL A 501 0.36 -26.56 -8.84
CA VAL A 501 -0.92 -27.20 -9.15
C VAL A 501 -0.70 -28.58 -9.78
N ASP A 502 0.28 -28.69 -10.68
CA ASP A 502 0.62 -29.94 -11.39
C ASP A 502 1.09 -31.07 -10.46
N LYS A 503 1.47 -30.74 -9.22
CA LYS A 503 1.76 -31.75 -8.18
C LYS A 503 0.51 -32.50 -7.69
N GLY A 504 -0.70 -32.01 -8.03
CA GLY A 504 -1.98 -32.72 -7.87
C GLY A 504 -2.64 -32.61 -6.49
N TYR A 505 -2.12 -31.80 -5.56
CA TYR A 505 -2.72 -31.61 -4.23
C TYR A 505 -3.16 -30.16 -3.93
N LEU A 506 -2.91 -29.22 -4.85
CA LEU A 506 -3.37 -27.83 -4.76
C LEU A 506 -4.46 -27.55 -5.78
N ILE A 507 -5.51 -26.88 -5.34
CA ILE A 507 -6.60 -26.41 -6.19
C ILE A 507 -6.26 -25.02 -6.69
N GLN A 508 -6.36 -24.78 -8.01
CA GLN A 508 -6.16 -23.48 -8.64
C GLN A 508 -7.25 -22.49 -8.23
N ASN A 509 -6.98 -21.21 -8.26
CA ASN A 509 -7.99 -20.17 -8.11
C ASN A 509 -8.88 -20.09 -9.36
N PRO A 510 -10.17 -19.73 -9.22
CA PRO A 510 -11.12 -19.80 -10.34
C PRO A 510 -10.76 -18.82 -11.45
N GLY A 511 -10.90 -19.28 -12.70
CA GLY A 511 -10.58 -18.52 -13.91
C GLY A 511 -9.11 -18.60 -14.34
N TRP A 512 -8.30 -19.48 -13.67
CA TRP A 512 -6.89 -19.70 -13.97
C TRP A 512 -6.59 -21.16 -14.36
N GLU A 513 -7.62 -21.98 -14.60
CA GLU A 513 -7.52 -23.39 -15.00
C GLU A 513 -6.90 -23.55 -16.41
#